data_e20bcb59924558ca0f876bfcde8fe36e
#
_entry.id   e20bcb59924558ca0f876bfcde8fe36e
#
_cell.length_a   1.000
_cell.length_b   1.000
_cell.length_c   1.000
_cell.angle_alpha   90.00
_cell.angle_beta   90.00
_cell.angle_gamma   90.00
#
_symmetry.space_group_name_H-M   'P 1'
#
loop_
_entity.id
_entity.type
_entity.pdbx_description
1 polymer ?
#
loop_
_entity_poly.entity_id
_entity_poly.type
_entity_poly.pdbx_seq_one_letter_code
_entity_poly.pdbx_strand_id
1 'polypeptide(L)'
;MNIYSYVIEISERLEHSDVFFGHGTDNSIDEAAYIICGSLNISYDCDLRSLNYHLSTRDIELLEEKIERRIKEHIPAAYLVGESRFAGLEFLVDERALIPRSPIAELILNRFATLMVKEPGRVLDLCAGNGCIGIS
;
A
#
# COMPACT_ATOMS: atom_id res chain seq x y z
N MET A 1 14.44 10.62 -16.15
CA MET A 1 14.19 11.23 -14.82
C MET A 1 14.58 10.24 -13.74
N ASN A 2 15.26 10.67 -12.66
CA ASN A 2 15.57 9.80 -11.53
C ASN A 2 14.30 9.50 -10.73
N ILE A 3 14.15 8.25 -10.24
CA ILE A 3 12.95 7.81 -9.53
C ILE A 3 12.63 8.66 -8.29
N TYR A 4 13.63 9.05 -7.50
CA TYR A 4 13.41 9.88 -6.31
C TYR A 4 12.86 11.27 -6.66
N SER A 5 13.40 11.90 -7.72
CA SER A 5 12.88 13.19 -8.21
C SER A 5 11.44 13.07 -8.68
N TYR A 6 11.07 11.93 -9.29
CA TYR A 6 9.70 11.68 -9.73
C TYR A 6 8.75 11.44 -8.55
N VAL A 7 9.20 10.74 -7.49
CA VAL A 7 8.41 10.60 -6.24
C VAL A 7 8.08 11.96 -5.65
N ILE A 8 9.04 12.88 -5.61
CA ILE A 8 8.81 14.25 -5.09
C ILE A 8 7.79 15.00 -5.97
N GLU A 9 7.96 14.96 -7.28
CA GLU A 9 7.02 15.60 -8.22
C GLU A 9 5.58 15.06 -8.03
N ILE A 10 5.42 13.74 -7.94
CA ILE A 10 4.10 13.12 -7.75
C ILE A 10 3.54 13.43 -6.36
N SER A 11 4.38 13.47 -5.32
CA SER A 11 3.92 13.83 -3.98
C SER A 11 3.34 15.24 -3.93
N GLU A 12 3.96 16.21 -4.63
CA GLU A 12 3.45 17.57 -4.74
C GLU A 12 2.11 17.61 -5.50
N ARG A 13 1.96 16.83 -6.57
CA ARG A 13 0.69 16.74 -7.31
C ARG A 13 -0.43 16.14 -6.45
N LEU A 14 -0.15 15.10 -5.66
CA LEU A 14 -1.11 14.50 -4.74
C LEU A 14 -1.50 15.47 -3.61
N GLU A 15 -0.52 16.20 -3.05
CA GLU A 15 -0.75 17.18 -1.98
C GLU A 15 -1.65 18.33 -2.42
N HIS A 16 -1.53 18.77 -3.68
CA HIS A 16 -2.35 19.85 -4.25
C HIS A 16 -3.69 19.36 -4.81
N SER A 17 -3.97 18.08 -4.74
CA SER A 17 -5.25 17.49 -5.13
C SER A 17 -6.17 17.36 -3.91
N ASP A 18 -7.41 16.98 -4.13
CA ASP A 18 -8.41 16.74 -3.10
C ASP A 18 -8.47 15.26 -2.67
N VAL A 19 -7.42 14.49 -2.92
CA VAL A 19 -7.36 13.08 -2.51
C VAL A 19 -7.18 12.96 -0.99
N PHE A 20 -7.89 12.01 -0.41
CA PHE A 20 -7.74 11.67 1.00
C PHE A 20 -6.71 10.55 1.18
N PHE A 21 -5.73 10.77 2.05
CA PHE A 21 -4.79 9.75 2.50
C PHE A 21 -5.36 8.98 3.69
N GLY A 22 -4.98 7.73 3.90
CA GLY A 22 -5.45 6.90 5.02
C GLY A 22 -5.91 5.49 4.62
N HIS A 23 -5.59 5.05 3.39
CA HIS A 23 -5.83 3.69 2.93
C HIS A 23 -4.51 2.89 2.82
N GLY A 24 -3.63 3.05 3.81
CA GLY A 24 -2.32 2.41 3.88
C GLY A 24 -1.14 3.38 3.96
N THR A 25 -1.38 4.65 3.63
CA THR A 25 -0.42 5.75 3.74
C THR A 25 -1.10 6.95 4.40
N ASP A 26 -0.35 7.75 5.15
CA ASP A 26 -0.90 8.90 5.89
C ASP A 26 -0.49 10.25 5.29
N ASN A 27 0.28 10.24 4.20
CA ASN A 27 0.80 11.44 3.55
C ASN A 27 1.09 11.22 2.06
N SER A 28 1.25 12.32 1.33
CA SER A 28 1.45 12.34 -0.12
C SER A 28 2.75 11.68 -0.58
N ILE A 29 3.85 11.84 0.17
CA ILE A 29 5.16 11.30 -0.22
C ILE A 29 5.21 9.78 -0.10
N ASP A 30 4.66 9.22 0.99
CA ASP A 30 4.58 7.78 1.18
C ASP A 30 3.63 7.15 0.16
N GLU A 31 2.52 7.83 -0.17
CA GLU A 31 1.59 7.35 -1.18
C GLU A 31 2.20 7.38 -2.59
N ALA A 32 2.91 8.45 -2.94
CA ALA A 32 3.65 8.52 -4.21
C ALA A 32 4.69 7.40 -4.31
N ALA A 33 5.49 7.21 -3.26
CA ALA A 33 6.47 6.12 -3.21
C ALA A 33 5.79 4.74 -3.32
N TYR A 34 4.65 4.54 -2.63
CA TYR A 34 3.90 3.29 -2.68
C TYR A 34 3.39 2.98 -4.09
N ILE A 35 2.77 3.94 -4.77
CA ILE A 35 2.28 3.74 -6.14
C ILE A 35 3.44 3.45 -7.10
N ILE A 36 4.53 4.21 -7.00
CA ILE A 36 5.69 4.09 -7.90
C ILE A 36 6.41 2.76 -7.67
N CYS A 37 6.78 2.46 -6.43
CA CYS A 37 7.51 1.23 -6.10
C CYS A 37 6.70 -0.02 -6.42
N GLY A 38 5.43 -0.08 -6.01
CA GLY A 38 4.58 -1.22 -6.28
C GLY A 38 4.34 -1.43 -7.77
N SER A 39 4.15 -0.35 -8.55
CA SER A 39 3.94 -0.46 -9.99
C SER A 39 5.18 -0.93 -10.76
N LEU A 40 6.37 -0.66 -10.24
CA LEU A 40 7.65 -1.03 -10.86
C LEU A 40 8.29 -2.28 -10.23
N ASN A 41 7.61 -2.94 -9.27
CA ASN A 41 8.13 -4.07 -8.49
C ASN A 41 9.46 -3.74 -7.79
N ILE A 42 9.58 -2.52 -7.26
CA ILE A 42 10.72 -2.08 -6.46
C ILE A 42 10.38 -2.29 -4.99
N SER A 43 11.32 -2.85 -4.20
CA SER A 43 11.10 -3.06 -2.77
C SER A 43 10.81 -1.74 -2.05
N TYR A 44 9.77 -1.73 -1.22
CA TYR A 44 9.43 -0.58 -0.37
C TYR A 44 10.48 -0.27 0.70
N ASP A 45 11.34 -1.25 1.02
CA ASP A 45 12.41 -1.10 2.02
C ASP A 45 13.69 -0.49 1.43
N CYS A 46 13.72 -0.17 0.12
CA CYS A 46 14.88 0.43 -0.50
C CYS A 46 14.93 1.95 -0.24
N ASP A 47 16.13 2.48 -0.03
CA ASP A 47 16.33 3.93 0.01
C ASP A 47 16.33 4.49 -1.42
N LEU A 48 15.21 5.09 -1.81
CA LEU A 48 15.04 5.67 -3.15
C LEU A 48 16.01 6.80 -3.48
N ARG A 49 16.61 7.45 -2.46
CA ARG A 49 17.60 8.53 -2.66
C ARG A 49 18.91 7.97 -3.17
N SER A 50 19.28 6.79 -2.69
CA SER A 50 20.51 6.10 -3.08
C SER A 50 20.32 5.23 -4.32
N LEU A 51 19.06 4.96 -4.73
CA LEU A 51 18.74 4.11 -5.86
C LEU A 51 19.02 4.85 -7.19
N ASN A 52 20.02 4.37 -7.92
CA ASN A 52 20.34 4.91 -9.25
C ASN A 52 19.40 4.32 -10.32
N TYR A 53 18.11 4.54 -10.17
CA TYR A 53 17.06 4.10 -11.09
C TYR A 53 16.55 5.29 -11.91
N HIS A 54 16.65 5.17 -13.23
CA HIS A 54 16.14 6.16 -14.16
C HIS A 54 14.91 5.61 -14.87
N LEU A 55 13.80 6.28 -14.69
CA LEU A 55 12.52 5.92 -15.31
C LEU A 55 12.63 6.00 -16.83
N SER A 56 12.22 4.94 -17.50
CA SER A 56 12.03 4.93 -18.96
C SER A 56 10.74 5.67 -19.32
N THR A 57 10.56 5.97 -20.59
CA THR A 57 9.30 6.55 -21.11
C THR A 57 8.11 5.65 -20.79
N ARG A 58 8.28 4.33 -20.92
CA ARG A 58 7.23 3.35 -20.62
C ARG A 58 6.86 3.33 -19.13
N ASP A 59 7.84 3.47 -18.24
CA ASP A 59 7.58 3.53 -16.79
C ASP A 59 6.75 4.78 -16.48
N ILE A 60 7.13 5.92 -17.06
CA ILE A 60 6.42 7.18 -16.86
C ILE A 60 4.98 7.07 -17.39
N GLU A 61 4.76 6.53 -18.58
CA GLU A 61 3.41 6.33 -19.14
C GLU A 61 2.53 5.47 -18.23
N LEU A 62 3.06 4.35 -17.74
CA LEU A 62 2.37 3.47 -16.80
C LEU A 62 2.02 4.18 -15.49
N LEU A 63 2.95 4.93 -14.94
CA LEU A 63 2.78 5.63 -13.68
C LEU A 63 1.79 6.80 -13.82
N GLU A 64 1.88 7.57 -14.90
CA GLU A 64 0.95 8.68 -15.17
C GLU A 64 -0.51 8.19 -15.26
N GLU A 65 -0.75 7.07 -15.94
CA GLU A 65 -2.10 6.47 -15.99
C GLU A 65 -2.65 6.23 -14.58
N LYS A 66 -1.85 5.62 -13.70
CA LYS A 66 -2.27 5.32 -12.33
C LYS A 66 -2.45 6.57 -11.48
N ILE A 67 -1.54 7.54 -11.59
CA ILE A 67 -1.63 8.82 -10.87
C ILE A 67 -2.86 9.61 -11.30
N GLU A 68 -3.15 9.68 -12.60
CA GLU A 68 -4.36 10.32 -13.12
C GLU A 68 -5.64 9.67 -12.55
N ARG A 69 -5.70 8.34 -12.51
CA ARG A 69 -6.83 7.61 -11.90
C ARG A 69 -6.93 7.86 -10.39
N ARG A 70 -5.80 7.94 -9.70
CA ARG A 70 -5.78 8.29 -8.27
C ARG A 70 -6.37 9.66 -8.01
N ILE A 71 -5.98 10.66 -8.82
CA ILE A 71 -6.39 12.06 -8.64
C ILE A 71 -7.82 12.28 -9.12
N LYS A 72 -8.19 11.78 -10.30
CA LYS A 72 -9.49 12.10 -10.92
C LYS A 72 -10.63 11.19 -10.48
N GLU A 73 -10.31 9.90 -10.27
CA GLU A 73 -11.31 8.88 -9.94
C GLU A 73 -11.30 8.53 -8.45
N HIS A 74 -10.37 9.09 -7.67
CA HIS A 74 -10.16 8.82 -6.24
C HIS A 74 -9.96 7.33 -5.91
N ILE A 75 -9.46 6.53 -6.86
CA ILE A 75 -9.19 5.12 -6.65
C ILE A 75 -8.07 4.97 -5.61
N PRO A 76 -8.27 4.21 -4.52
CA PRO A 76 -7.23 3.96 -3.54
C PRO A 76 -5.95 3.40 -4.15
N ALA A 77 -4.79 3.88 -3.68
CA ALA A 77 -3.48 3.49 -4.20
C ALA A 77 -3.26 1.97 -4.21
N ALA A 78 -3.75 1.26 -3.19
CA ALA A 78 -3.64 -0.20 -3.11
C ALA A 78 -4.33 -0.93 -4.28
N TYR A 79 -5.48 -0.44 -4.75
CA TYR A 79 -6.15 -1.03 -5.91
C TYR A 79 -5.44 -0.71 -7.23
N LEU A 80 -4.80 0.47 -7.32
CA LEU A 80 -3.98 0.83 -8.50
C LEU A 80 -2.70 -0.01 -8.59
N VAL A 81 -2.11 -0.32 -7.44
CA VAL A 81 -0.93 -1.20 -7.34
C VAL A 81 -1.33 -2.67 -7.48
N GLY A 82 -2.47 -3.08 -6.91
CA GLY A 82 -2.98 -4.44 -6.91
C GLY A 82 -2.51 -5.26 -5.71
N GLU A 83 -1.82 -4.64 -4.76
CA GLU A 83 -1.33 -5.31 -3.55
C GLU A 83 -1.44 -4.41 -2.32
N SER A 84 -1.44 -5.02 -1.14
CA SER A 84 -1.41 -4.33 0.15
C SER A 84 -0.67 -5.16 1.18
N ARG A 85 0.00 -4.50 2.13
CA ARG A 85 0.68 -5.18 3.25
C ARG A 85 -0.21 -5.19 4.49
N PHE A 86 -0.25 -6.34 5.17
CA PHE A 86 -0.95 -6.50 6.44
C PHE A 86 -0.22 -7.51 7.32
N ALA A 87 0.04 -7.15 8.57
CA ALA A 87 0.74 -8.00 9.55
C ALA A 87 2.05 -8.64 9.01
N GLY A 88 2.80 -7.91 8.20
CA GLY A 88 4.06 -8.36 7.60
C GLY A 88 3.93 -9.24 6.34
N LEU A 89 2.71 -9.54 5.92
CA LEU A 89 2.43 -10.30 4.68
C LEU A 89 1.95 -9.38 3.57
N GLU A 90 2.16 -9.82 2.32
CA GLU A 90 1.64 -9.16 1.12
C GLU A 90 0.38 -9.87 0.62
N PHE A 91 -0.65 -9.10 0.33
CA PHE A 91 -1.95 -9.58 -0.14
C PHE A 91 -2.28 -8.94 -1.47
N LEU A 92 -2.74 -9.75 -2.43
CA LEU A 92 -3.36 -9.22 -3.64
C LEU A 92 -4.69 -8.58 -3.28
N VAL A 93 -4.93 -7.39 -3.80
CA VAL A 93 -6.16 -6.62 -3.54
C VAL A 93 -6.73 -6.04 -4.82
N ASP A 94 -8.06 -6.00 -4.88
CA ASP A 94 -8.82 -5.29 -5.89
C ASP A 94 -10.15 -4.81 -5.29
N GLU A 95 -10.96 -4.13 -6.09
CA GLU A 95 -12.21 -3.49 -5.66
C GLU A 95 -13.27 -4.47 -5.10
N ARG A 96 -13.09 -5.80 -5.26
CA ARG A 96 -14.02 -6.82 -4.76
C ARG A 96 -13.93 -7.03 -3.26
N ALA A 97 -12.82 -6.63 -2.64
CA ALA A 97 -12.61 -6.77 -1.20
C ALA A 97 -12.01 -5.50 -0.59
N LEU A 98 -12.34 -5.24 0.67
CA LEU A 98 -11.78 -4.11 1.40
C LEU A 98 -10.25 -4.23 1.51
N ILE A 99 -9.54 -3.11 1.35
CA ILE A 99 -8.09 -3.04 1.56
C ILE A 99 -7.77 -3.50 2.99
N PRO A 100 -6.83 -4.45 3.18
CA PRO A 100 -6.41 -4.92 4.49
C PRO A 100 -5.90 -3.76 5.36
N ARG A 101 -6.64 -3.42 6.40
CA ARG A 101 -6.26 -2.42 7.41
C ARG A 101 -7.02 -2.70 8.68
N SER A 102 -6.31 -2.96 9.75
CA SER A 102 -6.93 -3.18 11.06
C SER A 102 -5.88 -3.07 12.15
N PRO A 103 -6.19 -2.48 13.31
CA PRO A 103 -5.33 -2.53 14.49
C PRO A 103 -5.11 -3.97 15.00
N ILE A 104 -5.89 -4.94 14.55
CA ILE A 104 -5.67 -6.37 14.85
C ILE A 104 -4.30 -6.85 14.34
N ALA A 105 -3.71 -6.21 13.32
CA ALA A 105 -2.37 -6.54 12.86
C ALA A 105 -1.33 -6.56 13.99
N GLU A 106 -1.37 -5.57 14.89
CA GLU A 106 -0.47 -5.51 16.05
C GLU A 106 -0.72 -6.66 17.03
N LEU A 107 -1.99 -7.05 17.23
CA LEU A 107 -2.35 -8.18 18.08
C LEU A 107 -1.87 -9.50 17.48
N ILE A 108 -1.99 -9.67 16.17
CA ILE A 108 -1.49 -10.85 15.44
C ILE A 108 0.03 -10.95 15.59
N LEU A 109 0.77 -9.88 15.29
CA LEU A 109 2.23 -9.83 15.41
C LEU A 109 2.71 -10.16 16.84
N ASN A 110 1.95 -9.74 17.86
CA ASN A 110 2.19 -10.04 19.26
C ASN A 110 1.51 -11.36 19.73
N ARG A 111 1.02 -12.20 18.81
CA ARG A 111 0.34 -13.48 19.11
C ARG A 111 -0.78 -13.33 20.14
N PHE A 112 -1.48 -12.22 20.15
CA PHE A 112 -2.52 -11.89 21.12
C PHE A 112 -2.08 -12.04 22.58
N ALA A 113 -0.78 -11.93 22.88
CA ALA A 113 -0.20 -12.19 24.21
C ALA A 113 -0.83 -11.36 25.33
N THR A 114 -1.38 -10.18 25.01
CA THR A 114 -2.06 -9.31 25.97
C THR A 114 -3.52 -9.71 26.27
N LEU A 115 -4.12 -10.54 25.43
CA LEU A 115 -5.54 -10.90 25.50
C LEU A 115 -5.76 -12.38 25.83
N MET A 116 -4.78 -13.24 25.55
CA MET A 116 -4.94 -14.69 25.69
C MET A 116 -3.89 -15.29 26.62
N VAL A 117 -4.35 -16.13 27.57
CA VAL A 117 -3.50 -16.85 28.51
C VAL A 117 -2.97 -18.16 27.89
N LYS A 118 -3.64 -18.71 26.90
CA LYS A 118 -3.27 -19.92 26.14
C LYS A 118 -3.68 -19.80 24.69
N GLU A 119 -2.99 -20.53 23.83
CA GLU A 119 -3.32 -20.58 22.41
C GLU A 119 -4.74 -21.08 22.19
N PRO A 120 -5.50 -20.44 21.28
CA PRO A 120 -6.85 -20.87 20.96
C PRO A 120 -6.83 -22.17 20.16
N GLY A 121 -7.70 -23.12 20.50
CA GLY A 121 -7.86 -24.35 19.72
C GLY A 121 -8.65 -24.15 18.41
N ARG A 122 -9.44 -23.09 18.33
CA ARG A 122 -10.23 -22.71 17.16
C ARG A 122 -10.39 -21.21 17.11
N VAL A 123 -10.34 -20.66 15.89
CA VAL A 123 -10.54 -19.23 15.61
C VAL A 123 -11.65 -19.10 14.55
N LEU A 124 -12.52 -18.13 14.70
CA LEU A 124 -13.52 -17.75 13.71
C LEU A 124 -13.22 -16.34 13.24
N ASP A 125 -12.91 -16.19 11.96
CA ASP A 125 -12.83 -14.90 11.28
C ASP A 125 -14.16 -14.62 10.59
N LEU A 126 -14.99 -13.77 11.21
CA LEU A 126 -16.31 -13.42 10.70
C LEU A 126 -16.22 -12.18 9.81
N CYS A 127 -16.84 -12.25 8.63
CA CYS A 127 -16.74 -11.20 7.60
C CYS A 127 -15.28 -11.01 7.11
N ALA A 128 -14.59 -12.10 6.87
CA ALA A 128 -13.15 -12.19 6.61
C ALA A 128 -12.63 -11.31 5.45
N GLY A 129 -13.49 -10.83 4.55
CA GLY A 129 -13.07 -10.05 3.38
C GLY A 129 -12.13 -10.86 2.48
N ASN A 130 -10.89 -10.39 2.29
CA ASN A 130 -9.83 -11.13 1.59
C ASN A 130 -9.12 -12.18 2.46
N GLY A 131 -9.57 -12.38 3.69
CA GLY A 131 -9.02 -13.36 4.61
C GLY A 131 -7.71 -12.96 5.31
N CYS A 132 -7.30 -11.69 5.20
CA CYS A 132 -5.99 -11.25 5.70
C CYS A 132 -5.77 -11.52 7.20
N ILE A 133 -6.81 -11.40 8.04
CA ILE A 133 -6.72 -11.66 9.48
C ILE A 133 -6.52 -13.16 9.75
N GLY A 134 -7.30 -14.01 9.09
CA GLY A 134 -7.23 -15.46 9.28
C GLY A 134 -5.99 -16.12 8.66
N ILE A 135 -5.34 -15.45 7.69
CA ILE A 135 -4.12 -15.94 7.03
C ILE A 135 -2.86 -15.52 7.80
N SER A 136 -2.87 -14.33 8.39
CA SER A 136 -1.73 -13.79 9.16
C SER A 136 -1.61 -14.39 10.54
#